data_192c732fd0e6325926b1f5f1b09cee6b
#
_entry.id   192c732fd0e6325926b1f5f1b09cee6b
#
_cell.length_a   1.000
_cell.length_b   1.000
_cell.length_c   1.000
_cell.angle_alpha   90.00
_cell.angle_beta   90.00
_cell.angle_gamma   90.00
#
_symmetry.space_group_name_H-M   'P 1'
#
loop_
_entity.id
_entity.type
_entity.pdbx_description
1 polymer ?
#
loop_
_entity_poly.entity_id
_entity_poly.type
_entity_poly.pdbx_seq_one_letter_code
_entity_poly.pdbx_strand_id
1 'polypeptide(L)'
;MKTSKILSALLLAAALPALAVTKTVTLAIPSMTCPVCPITVKKALKAVPGVSQVNVNFDKKDAVVSFDDSKTSVAALTKATTDAGFPSRLEGKAK
;
A
#
# COMPACT_ATOMS: atom_id res chain seq x y z
N MET A 1 -38.34 -3.29 -27.04
CA MET A 1 -37.23 -3.37 -27.80
C MET A 1 -36.27 -2.28 -27.60
N LYS A 2 -36.72 -1.08 -27.72
CA LYS A 2 -35.81 0.01 -27.57
C LYS A 2 -35.27 0.14 -26.21
N THR A 3 -36.01 -0.34 -25.25
CA THR A 3 -35.57 -0.20 -23.85
C THR A 3 -34.30 -0.95 -23.54
N SER A 4 -34.00 -1.98 -24.26
CA SER A 4 -32.81 -2.72 -23.95
C SER A 4 -31.54 -1.93 -24.23
N LYS A 5 -31.61 -1.04 -25.17
CA LYS A 5 -30.43 -0.24 -25.45
C LYS A 5 -30.12 0.72 -24.33
N ILE A 6 -31.15 1.24 -23.73
CA ILE A 6 -30.97 2.15 -22.63
C ILE A 6 -30.34 1.46 -21.44
N LEU A 7 -30.69 0.22 -21.24
CA LEU A 7 -30.12 -0.54 -20.15
C LEU A 7 -28.63 -0.73 -20.32
N SER A 8 -28.23 -0.94 -21.54
CA SER A 8 -26.81 -1.11 -21.79
C SER A 8 -26.02 0.12 -21.42
N ALA A 9 -26.57 1.26 -21.73
CA ALA A 9 -25.87 2.48 -21.39
C ALA A 9 -25.71 2.65 -19.89
N LEU A 10 -26.71 2.24 -19.17
CA LEU A 10 -26.63 2.33 -17.71
C LEU A 10 -25.54 1.45 -17.14
N LEU A 11 -25.40 0.28 -17.71
CA LEU A 11 -24.36 -0.61 -17.25
C LEU A 11 -22.98 -0.02 -17.43
N LEU A 12 -22.80 0.67 -18.50
CA LEU A 12 -21.52 1.32 -18.72
C LEU A 12 -21.21 2.34 -17.66
N ALA A 13 -22.20 3.09 -17.29
CA ALA A 13 -22.00 4.11 -16.27
C ALA A 13 -21.57 3.48 -14.95
N ALA A 14 -22.08 2.32 -14.65
CA ALA A 14 -21.76 1.68 -13.39
C ALA A 14 -20.33 1.21 -13.31
N ALA A 15 -19.66 1.11 -14.40
CA ALA A 15 -18.30 0.64 -14.39
C ALA A 15 -17.29 1.72 -14.10
N LEU A 16 -17.73 2.94 -13.99
CA LEU A 16 -16.82 4.05 -13.82
C LEU A 16 -16.12 4.19 -12.53
N PRO A 17 -16.66 3.89 -11.42
CA PRO A 17 -16.05 4.27 -10.16
C PRO A 17 -14.80 3.54 -9.80
N ALA A 18 -14.00 3.27 -10.71
CA ALA A 18 -12.74 2.66 -10.40
C ALA A 18 -11.84 3.68 -9.75
N LEU A 19 -12.15 4.07 -8.56
CA LEU A 19 -11.39 5.11 -7.92
C LEU A 19 -10.29 4.54 -7.08
N ALA A 20 -9.16 4.30 -7.70
CA ALA A 20 -8.00 3.88 -6.97
C ALA A 20 -7.38 5.12 -6.35
N VAL A 21 -7.39 5.22 -5.04
CA VAL A 21 -6.79 6.33 -4.33
C VAL A 21 -5.45 5.89 -3.81
N THR A 22 -4.41 6.54 -4.28
CA THR A 22 -3.06 6.25 -3.81
C THR A 22 -2.80 7.03 -2.53
N LYS A 23 -2.41 6.32 -1.50
CA LYS A 23 -2.05 6.92 -0.23
C LYS A 23 -0.59 6.69 0.05
N THR A 24 0.02 7.65 0.74
CA THR A 24 1.41 7.53 1.12
C THR A 24 1.52 7.63 2.62
N VAL A 25 2.18 6.65 3.21
CA VAL A 25 2.36 6.62 4.66
C VAL A 25 3.82 6.35 4.97
N THR A 26 4.21 6.72 6.18
CA THR A 26 5.54 6.43 6.68
C THR A 26 5.41 5.43 7.82
N LEU A 27 6.16 4.35 7.72
CA LEU A 27 6.18 3.32 8.75
C LEU A 27 7.49 3.38 9.50
N ALA A 28 7.41 3.39 10.82
CA ALA A 28 8.59 3.33 11.66
C ALA A 28 8.97 1.87 11.87
N ILE A 29 10.23 1.55 11.64
CA ILE A 29 10.72 0.18 11.74
C ILE A 29 11.98 0.19 12.61
N PRO A 30 11.81 0.30 13.93
CA PRO A 30 12.96 0.49 14.82
C PRO A 30 13.96 -0.66 14.82
N SER A 31 13.52 -1.85 14.48
CA SER A 31 14.42 -3.00 14.49
C SER A 31 15.25 -3.11 13.22
N MET A 32 15.13 -2.18 12.31
CA MET A 32 15.91 -2.18 11.07
C MET A 32 17.31 -1.65 11.36
N THR A 33 18.17 -2.53 11.86
CA THR A 33 19.49 -2.12 12.33
C THR A 33 20.65 -2.75 11.56
N CYS A 34 20.39 -3.59 10.59
CA CYS A 34 21.45 -4.24 9.84
C CYS A 34 21.50 -3.68 8.42
N PRO A 35 22.68 -3.77 7.75
CA PRO A 35 22.80 -3.17 6.41
C PRO A 35 21.88 -3.80 5.36
N VAL A 36 21.50 -5.06 5.52
CA VAL A 36 20.61 -5.69 4.57
C VAL A 36 19.15 -5.60 4.97
N CYS A 37 18.87 -5.10 6.15
CA CYS A 37 17.49 -4.98 6.62
C CYS A 37 16.63 -4.13 5.68
N PRO A 38 17.11 -2.98 5.19
CA PRO A 38 16.30 -2.19 4.27
C PRO A 38 15.87 -2.96 3.03
N ILE A 39 16.73 -3.83 2.53
CA ILE A 39 16.40 -4.62 1.36
C ILE A 39 15.29 -5.60 1.68
N THR A 40 15.37 -6.25 2.82
CA THR A 40 14.36 -7.19 3.24
C THR A 40 13.01 -6.51 3.46
N VAL A 41 13.03 -5.35 4.12
CA VAL A 41 11.81 -4.60 4.36
C VAL A 41 11.19 -4.16 3.04
N LYS A 42 12.01 -3.66 2.13
CA LYS A 42 11.51 -3.21 0.85
C LYS A 42 10.85 -4.36 0.10
N LYS A 43 11.48 -5.52 0.09
CA LYS A 43 10.89 -6.67 -0.59
C LYS A 43 9.58 -7.10 0.04
N ALA A 44 9.52 -7.10 1.37
CA ALA A 44 8.31 -7.49 2.06
C ALA A 44 7.16 -6.55 1.72
N LEU A 45 7.43 -5.27 1.69
CA LEU A 45 6.39 -4.30 1.39
C LEU A 45 5.97 -4.34 -0.06
N LYS A 46 6.93 -4.52 -0.96
CA LYS A 46 6.59 -4.58 -2.38
C LYS A 46 5.81 -5.83 -2.74
N ALA A 47 5.89 -6.84 -1.93
CA ALA A 47 5.13 -8.06 -2.17
C ALA A 47 3.65 -7.90 -1.84
N VAL A 48 3.28 -6.85 -1.14
CA VAL A 48 1.88 -6.62 -0.79
C VAL A 48 1.14 -6.13 -2.03
N PRO A 49 0.06 -6.81 -2.43
CA PRO A 49 -0.71 -6.34 -3.58
C PRO A 49 -1.24 -4.94 -3.33
N GLY A 50 -1.13 -4.08 -4.31
CA GLY A 50 -1.61 -2.72 -4.18
C GLY A 50 -0.52 -1.71 -3.85
N VAL A 51 0.66 -2.17 -3.46
CA VAL A 51 1.78 -1.27 -3.18
C VAL A 51 2.41 -0.88 -4.50
N SER A 52 2.54 0.43 -4.72
CA SER A 52 3.11 0.94 -5.95
C SER A 52 4.56 1.40 -5.78
N GLN A 53 4.92 1.83 -4.58
CA GLN A 53 6.26 2.36 -4.39
C GLN A 53 6.67 2.22 -2.93
N VAL A 54 7.94 1.89 -2.71
CA VAL A 54 8.49 1.74 -1.38
C VAL A 54 9.84 2.44 -1.35
N ASN A 55 10.03 3.27 -0.35
CA ASN A 55 11.28 4.00 -0.17
C ASN A 55 11.73 3.83 1.26
N VAL A 56 12.75 3.02 1.47
CA VAL A 56 13.21 2.69 2.82
C VAL A 56 14.41 3.57 3.17
N ASN A 57 14.33 4.17 4.34
CA ASN A 57 15.43 5.00 4.85
C ASN A 57 16.05 4.33 6.05
N PHE A 58 17.27 3.84 5.87
CA PHE A 58 17.95 3.10 6.92
C PHE A 58 18.35 4.02 8.09
N ASP A 59 18.79 5.22 7.79
CA ASP A 59 19.23 6.14 8.83
C ASP A 59 18.10 6.52 9.77
N LYS A 60 16.93 6.74 9.22
CA LYS A 60 15.77 7.10 10.01
C LYS A 60 14.98 5.89 10.48
N LYS A 61 15.33 4.73 10.01
CA LYS A 61 14.65 3.48 10.35
C LYS A 61 13.17 3.58 10.05
N ASP A 62 12.86 4.06 8.84
CA ASP A 62 11.48 4.14 8.41
C ASP A 62 11.36 3.80 6.95
N ALA A 63 10.14 3.66 6.49
CA ALA A 63 9.85 3.38 5.09
C ALA A 63 8.64 4.19 4.68
N VAL A 64 8.76 4.85 3.53
CA VAL A 64 7.64 5.58 2.94
C VAL A 64 7.04 4.67 1.88
N VAL A 65 5.76 4.39 2.02
CA VAL A 65 5.07 3.44 1.16
C VAL A 65 3.89 4.12 0.49
N SER A 66 3.82 4.01 -0.82
CA SER A 66 2.67 4.46 -1.57
C SER A 66 1.87 3.23 -1.99
N PHE A 67 0.59 3.25 -1.73
CA PHE A 67 -0.24 2.08 -2.02
C PHE A 67 -1.63 2.50 -2.41
N ASP A 68 -2.34 1.57 -3.04
CA ASP A 68 -3.71 1.77 -3.46
C ASP A 68 -4.63 1.40 -2.32
N ASP A 69 -5.32 2.40 -1.79
CA ASP A 69 -6.16 2.24 -0.62
C ASP A 69 -7.32 1.27 -0.87
N SER A 70 -7.70 1.09 -2.10
CA SER A 70 -8.78 0.15 -2.42
C SER A 70 -8.29 -1.30 -2.47
N LYS A 71 -6.98 -1.53 -2.47
CA LYS A 71 -6.44 -2.88 -2.56
C LYS A 71 -5.76 -3.35 -1.31
N THR A 72 -5.24 -2.44 -0.51
CA THR A 72 -4.54 -2.82 0.70
C THR A 72 -4.70 -1.73 1.75
N SER A 73 -4.07 -1.91 2.89
CA SER A 73 -4.21 -0.96 4.00
C SER A 73 -2.93 -0.93 4.80
N VAL A 74 -2.84 0.03 5.71
CA VAL A 74 -1.69 0.11 6.61
C VAL A 74 -1.54 -1.17 7.42
N ALA A 75 -2.66 -1.75 7.85
CA ALA A 75 -2.60 -3.00 8.62
C ALA A 75 -1.92 -4.11 7.82
N ALA A 76 -2.19 -4.19 6.52
CA ALA A 76 -1.54 -5.19 5.69
C ALA A 76 -0.05 -4.91 5.54
N LEU A 77 0.32 -3.65 5.47
CA LEU A 77 1.73 -3.27 5.35
C LEU A 77 2.49 -3.62 6.62
N THR A 78 1.94 -3.28 7.78
CA THR A 78 2.61 -3.59 9.02
C THR A 78 2.69 -5.09 9.26
N LYS A 79 1.67 -5.83 8.82
CA LYS A 79 1.71 -7.28 8.94
C LYS A 79 2.81 -7.85 8.06
N ALA A 80 2.98 -7.31 6.86
CA ALA A 80 4.01 -7.80 5.95
C ALA A 80 5.40 -7.61 6.53
N THR A 81 5.68 -6.45 7.12
CA THR A 81 6.99 -6.22 7.72
C THR A 81 7.18 -7.07 8.96
N THR A 82 6.13 -7.24 9.75
CA THR A 82 6.21 -8.07 10.94
C THR A 82 6.49 -9.53 10.57
N ASP A 83 5.83 -10.02 9.54
CA ASP A 83 6.07 -11.38 9.07
C ASP A 83 7.50 -11.57 8.58
N ALA A 84 8.10 -10.52 8.08
CA ALA A 84 9.49 -10.57 7.65
C ALA A 84 10.48 -10.39 8.80
N GLY A 85 10.00 -10.19 10.02
CA GLY A 85 10.84 -10.03 11.18
C GLY A 85 11.10 -8.57 11.56
N PHE A 86 10.40 -7.63 10.96
CA PHE A 86 10.61 -6.21 11.22
C PHE A 86 9.30 -5.54 11.58
N PRO A 87 8.86 -5.64 12.83
CA PRO A 87 7.62 -4.99 13.23
C PRO A 87 7.66 -3.50 12.92
N SER A 88 6.57 -2.99 12.42
CA SER A 88 6.50 -1.58 12.07
C SER A 88 5.20 -0.98 12.58
N ARG A 89 5.16 0.34 12.61
CA ARG A 89 3.97 1.05 13.02
C ARG A 89 3.86 2.33 12.21
N LEU A 90 2.65 2.82 12.09
CA LEU A 90 2.43 4.06 11.37
C LEU A 90 3.09 5.20 12.12
N GLU A 91 3.92 5.94 11.43
CA GLU A 91 4.64 7.04 12.02
C GLU A 91 3.99 8.34 11.60
N GLY A 92 3.69 9.20 12.54
CA GLY A 92 3.09 10.46 12.23
C GLY A 92 1.70 10.28 11.71
N LYS A 93 1.38 10.92 10.60
CA LYS A 93 0.08 10.81 10.06
C LYS A 93 0.08 10.31 8.66
N ALA A 94 -0.95 9.55 8.34
CA ALA A 94 -1.16 9.08 6.99
C ALA A 94 -1.58 10.25 6.12
N LYS A 95 -1.08 10.29 4.92
CA LYS A 95 -1.48 11.38 4.06
C LYS A 95 -2.56 10.97 3.12
#